data_5b66f03eed16917d6ee48d0762ec95fa
#
_entry.id   5b66f03eed16917d6ee48d0762ec95fa
#
_cell.length_a   1.000
_cell.length_b   1.000
_cell.length_c   1.000
_cell.angle_alpha   90.00
_cell.angle_beta   90.00
_cell.angle_gamma   90.00
#
_symmetry.space_group_name_H-M   'P 1'
#
loop_
_entity.id
_entity.type
_entity.pdbx_description
1 polymer ?
#
loop_
_entity_poly.entity_id
_entity_poly.type
_entity_poly.pdbx_seq_one_letter_code
_entity_poly.pdbx_strand_id
1 'polypeptide(L)'
;TKKGAYSDTKGTFRIKKLAAGTYKLRVTCLGHEREVVESIVVKDDAATPVTIVLGASVKVNKEVVVQASRVNDNAAALLAERKNAAQVSDGIGREEISKLPDSDAGQSLKRVSGVTLVEGKYVYVRGVSERYSNTTLNGASLSSTEPDKKAFAFDMLPAELLENANVTKSFTPDLPGNFSGGLVQLNTIDFPSSYSVKVSGSQSINDYV
;
A
#
# COMPACT_ATOMS: atom_id res chain seq x y z
N THR A 1 -35.61 13.65 35.42
CA THR A 1 -36.34 14.61 34.54
C THR A 1 -35.31 15.30 33.68
N LYS A 2 -35.37 15.20 32.34
CA LYS A 2 -34.48 15.90 31.44
C LYS A 2 -35.11 17.27 31.16
N LYS A 3 -34.52 18.35 31.71
CA LYS A 3 -34.85 19.71 31.36
C LYS A 3 -33.61 20.36 30.75
N GLY A 4 -33.80 21.28 29.80
CA GLY A 4 -32.71 21.96 29.12
C GLY A 4 -33.08 23.42 28.82
N ALA A 5 -32.08 24.21 28.51
CA ALA A 5 -32.20 25.57 28.03
C ALA A 5 -31.10 25.88 27.01
N TYR A 6 -31.35 26.82 26.12
CA TYR A 6 -30.34 27.39 25.26
C TYR A 6 -29.72 28.64 25.91
N SER A 7 -28.44 28.88 25.66
CA SER A 7 -27.79 30.14 26.04
C SER A 7 -28.14 31.23 25.03
N ASP A 8 -28.11 32.46 25.50
CA ASP A 8 -28.19 33.64 24.64
C ASP A 8 -26.83 33.97 23.98
N THR A 9 -26.76 35.04 23.21
CA THR A 9 -25.54 35.47 22.50
C THR A 9 -24.41 35.89 23.44
N LYS A 10 -24.70 36.12 24.72
CA LYS A 10 -23.72 36.44 25.78
C LYS A 10 -23.30 35.23 26.61
N GLY A 11 -23.81 34.02 26.22
CA GLY A 11 -23.53 32.80 26.93
C GLY A 11 -24.37 32.58 28.19
N THR A 12 -25.33 33.45 28.51
CA THR A 12 -26.17 33.33 29.68
C THR A 12 -27.31 32.34 29.47
N PHE A 13 -27.53 31.44 30.39
CA PHE A 13 -28.65 30.46 30.32
C PHE A 13 -29.40 30.41 31.64
N ARG A 14 -30.68 30.00 31.62
CA ARG A 14 -31.49 29.80 32.82
C ARG A 14 -32.41 28.59 32.66
N ILE A 15 -32.28 27.64 33.56
CA ILE A 15 -33.17 26.50 33.68
C ILE A 15 -34.16 26.74 34.82
N LYS A 16 -35.46 26.84 34.51
CA LYS A 16 -36.53 27.15 35.47
C LYS A 16 -37.26 25.88 35.91
N LYS A 17 -37.91 25.97 37.08
CA LYS A 17 -38.78 24.88 37.62
C LYS A 17 -38.03 23.59 37.87
N LEU A 18 -36.84 23.65 38.46
CA LEU A 18 -36.14 22.52 39.04
C LEU A 18 -36.54 22.37 40.51
N ALA A 19 -36.83 21.17 40.94
CA ALA A 19 -37.01 20.89 42.40
C ALA A 19 -35.66 20.92 43.10
N ALA A 20 -35.68 21.10 44.41
CA ALA A 20 -34.44 20.99 45.20
C ALA A 20 -33.80 19.61 45.03
N GLY A 21 -32.48 19.55 44.88
CA GLY A 21 -31.77 18.29 44.69
C GLY A 21 -30.42 18.48 43.97
N THR A 22 -29.71 17.36 43.80
CA THR A 22 -28.40 17.36 43.11
C THR A 22 -28.59 16.98 41.64
N TYR A 23 -28.05 17.77 40.77
CA TYR A 23 -28.18 17.60 39.32
C TYR A 23 -26.83 17.49 38.63
N LYS A 24 -26.87 16.86 37.47
CA LYS A 24 -25.76 16.78 36.51
C LYS A 24 -26.13 17.63 35.29
N LEU A 25 -25.29 18.59 34.95
CA LEU A 25 -25.51 19.46 33.79
C LEU A 25 -24.54 19.10 32.67
N ARG A 26 -25.10 18.84 31.50
CA ARG A 26 -24.33 18.60 30.28
C ARG A 26 -24.44 19.82 29.38
N VAL A 27 -23.29 20.38 28.98
CA VAL A 27 -23.21 21.52 28.09
C VAL A 27 -22.57 21.11 26.79
N THR A 28 -23.16 21.56 25.69
CA THR A 28 -22.64 21.28 24.33
C THR A 28 -22.73 22.56 23.53
N CYS A 29 -21.66 22.89 22.81
CA CYS A 29 -21.60 24.00 21.87
C CYS A 29 -20.87 23.56 20.61
N LEU A 30 -21.29 24.10 19.46
CA LEU A 30 -20.63 23.80 18.19
C LEU A 30 -19.17 24.34 18.23
N GLY A 31 -18.19 23.52 17.87
CA GLY A 31 -16.78 23.91 17.91
C GLY A 31 -16.11 23.84 19.29
N HIS A 32 -16.82 23.35 20.32
CA HIS A 32 -16.29 23.19 21.67
C HIS A 32 -16.44 21.75 22.17
N GLU A 33 -15.59 21.35 23.08
CA GLU A 33 -15.72 20.06 23.73
C GLU A 33 -16.95 20.01 24.62
N ARG A 34 -17.56 18.82 24.72
CA ARG A 34 -18.69 18.60 25.62
C ARG A 34 -18.19 18.63 27.07
N GLU A 35 -18.79 19.45 27.88
CA GLU A 35 -18.51 19.52 29.29
C GLU A 35 -19.65 18.98 30.14
N VAL A 36 -19.33 18.25 31.20
CA VAL A 36 -20.31 17.68 32.12
C VAL A 36 -19.95 18.10 33.55
N VAL A 37 -20.75 18.96 34.10
CA VAL A 37 -20.62 19.39 35.50
C VAL A 37 -21.51 18.52 36.38
N GLU A 38 -20.89 17.83 37.31
CA GLU A 38 -21.57 16.92 38.26
C GLU A 38 -21.83 17.65 39.60
N SER A 39 -22.78 17.15 40.36
CA SER A 39 -23.05 17.56 41.74
C SER A 39 -23.49 19.02 41.91
N ILE A 40 -24.26 19.57 40.99
CA ILE A 40 -24.87 20.89 41.13
C ILE A 40 -26.03 20.80 42.12
N VAL A 41 -25.90 21.38 43.28
CA VAL A 41 -26.94 21.38 44.31
C VAL A 41 -27.89 22.56 44.08
N VAL A 42 -29.13 22.26 43.75
CA VAL A 42 -30.21 23.26 43.63
C VAL A 42 -31.01 23.30 44.94
N LYS A 43 -31.17 24.45 45.50
CA LYS A 43 -31.97 24.72 46.70
C LYS A 43 -33.34 25.30 46.31
N ASP A 44 -34.35 25.09 47.18
CA ASP A 44 -35.63 25.76 46.97
C ASP A 44 -35.49 27.27 47.12
N ASP A 45 -36.21 28.01 46.27
CA ASP A 45 -36.27 29.47 46.21
C ASP A 45 -34.95 30.21 46.05
N ALA A 46 -33.87 29.56 45.69
CA ALA A 46 -32.58 30.19 45.43
C ALA A 46 -32.05 29.89 44.02
N ALA A 47 -31.56 30.93 43.34
CA ALA A 47 -30.82 30.73 42.09
C ALA A 47 -29.41 30.21 42.40
N THR A 48 -29.04 29.07 41.81
CA THR A 48 -27.67 28.53 41.90
C THR A 48 -26.86 29.01 40.69
N PRO A 49 -25.93 29.95 40.84
CA PRO A 49 -25.07 30.40 39.74
C PRO A 49 -24.03 29.34 39.43
N VAL A 50 -23.86 29.03 38.14
CA VAL A 50 -22.84 28.11 37.64
C VAL A 50 -22.16 28.74 36.45
N THR A 51 -20.84 28.86 36.51
CA THR A 51 -20.00 29.32 35.41
C THR A 51 -19.28 28.11 34.78
N ILE A 52 -19.40 27.94 33.47
CA ILE A 52 -18.81 26.83 32.75
C ILE A 52 -17.98 27.38 31.61
N VAL A 53 -16.72 26.99 31.56
CA VAL A 53 -15.80 27.34 30.47
C VAL A 53 -15.67 26.14 29.56
N LEU A 54 -16.05 26.32 28.33
CA LEU A 54 -15.93 25.25 27.30
C LEU A 54 -14.58 25.38 26.60
N GLY A 55 -13.79 24.30 26.61
CA GLY A 55 -12.58 24.18 25.81
C GLY A 55 -12.91 24.17 24.31
N ALA A 56 -12.09 24.82 23.50
CA ALA A 56 -12.21 24.71 22.05
C ALA A 56 -11.96 23.25 21.63
N SER A 57 -12.90 22.66 20.91
CA SER A 57 -12.69 21.37 20.27
C SER A 57 -11.75 21.54 19.09
N VAL A 58 -10.45 21.49 19.33
CA VAL A 58 -9.47 21.28 18.27
C VAL A 58 -9.67 19.84 17.79
N LYS A 59 -10.52 19.62 16.82
CA LYS A 59 -10.43 18.41 16.03
C LYS A 59 -9.08 18.51 15.30
N VAL A 60 -8.03 18.02 15.93
CA VAL A 60 -6.87 17.56 15.22
C VAL A 60 -7.41 16.40 14.39
N ASN A 61 -7.77 16.68 13.15
CA ASN A 61 -7.88 15.63 12.16
C ASN A 61 -6.49 14.99 12.18
N LYS A 62 -6.32 13.91 12.92
CA LYS A 62 -5.23 13.00 12.66
C LYS A 62 -5.45 12.62 11.22
N GLU A 63 -4.60 13.17 10.37
CA GLU A 63 -4.47 12.70 9.02
C GLU A 63 -4.30 11.18 9.15
N VAL A 64 -5.35 10.46 8.85
CA VAL A 64 -5.27 9.02 8.70
C VAL A 64 -4.53 8.88 7.38
N VAL A 65 -3.20 8.89 7.45
CA VAL A 65 -2.36 8.43 6.37
C VAL A 65 -2.66 6.94 6.28
N VAL A 66 -3.64 6.60 5.45
CA VAL A 66 -3.83 5.23 5.00
C VAL A 66 -2.65 4.95 4.08
N GLN A 67 -1.54 4.54 4.67
CA GLN A 67 -0.50 3.84 3.94
C GLN A 67 -1.06 2.46 3.61
N ALA A 68 -1.87 2.40 2.57
CA ALA A 68 -2.07 1.16 1.87
C ALA A 68 -0.76 0.89 1.12
N SER A 69 0.12 0.08 1.68
CA SER A 69 1.12 -0.58 0.87
C SER A 69 0.34 -1.43 -0.13
N ARG A 70 0.49 -1.14 -1.42
CA ARG A 70 -0.02 -2.02 -2.47
C ARG A 70 0.69 -3.36 -2.29
N VAL A 71 -0.03 -4.34 -1.82
CA VAL A 71 0.42 -5.72 -1.82
C VAL A 71 0.28 -6.21 -3.26
N ASN A 72 1.34 -6.11 -4.05
CA ASN A 72 1.39 -6.52 -5.46
C ASN A 72 2.00 -7.92 -5.64
N ASP A 73 1.94 -8.73 -4.60
CA ASP A 73 2.59 -10.04 -4.53
C ASP A 73 1.68 -11.20 -4.98
N ASN A 74 0.38 -10.96 -5.14
CA ASN A 74 -0.58 -11.99 -5.50
C ASN A 74 -1.15 -11.82 -6.92
N ALA A 75 -1.64 -12.92 -7.50
CA ALA A 75 -2.19 -12.95 -8.86
C ALA A 75 -3.39 -12.00 -9.05
N ALA A 76 -4.20 -11.79 -8.03
CA ALA A 76 -5.37 -10.91 -8.11
C ALA A 76 -4.96 -9.43 -8.21
N ALA A 77 -3.92 -9.01 -7.49
CA ALA A 77 -3.38 -7.66 -7.58
C ALA A 77 -2.78 -7.38 -8.96
N LEU A 78 -2.01 -8.33 -9.52
CA LEU A 78 -1.46 -8.22 -10.87
C LEU A 78 -2.56 -8.17 -11.95
N LEU A 79 -3.62 -8.95 -11.80
CA LEU A 79 -4.77 -8.87 -12.71
C LEU A 79 -5.50 -7.53 -12.62
N ALA A 80 -5.66 -6.98 -11.43
CA ALA A 80 -6.25 -5.66 -11.24
C ALA A 80 -5.37 -4.55 -11.84
N GLU A 81 -4.06 -4.66 -11.69
CA GLU A 81 -3.11 -3.74 -12.30
C GLU A 81 -3.18 -3.81 -13.83
N ARG A 82 -3.17 -5.00 -14.42
CA ARG A 82 -3.35 -5.20 -15.88
C ARG A 82 -4.65 -4.63 -16.39
N LYS A 83 -5.74 -4.82 -15.67
CA LYS A 83 -7.06 -4.29 -16.06
C LYS A 83 -7.07 -2.77 -16.12
N ASN A 84 -6.31 -2.11 -15.25
CA ASN A 84 -6.25 -0.66 -15.14
C ASN A 84 -5.08 -0.05 -15.92
N ALA A 85 -4.16 -0.87 -16.44
CA ALA A 85 -3.02 -0.40 -17.20
C ALA A 85 -3.45 0.10 -18.58
N ALA A 86 -2.88 1.23 -19.01
CA ALA A 86 -3.07 1.76 -20.37
C ALA A 86 -2.26 1.00 -21.42
N GLN A 87 -1.27 0.22 -20.99
CA GLN A 87 -0.35 -0.55 -21.83
C GLN A 87 -0.63 -2.05 -21.76
N VAL A 88 -0.22 -2.77 -22.81
CA VAL A 88 -0.22 -4.22 -22.81
C VAL A 88 0.97 -4.71 -21.99
N SER A 89 0.68 -5.25 -20.82
CA SER A 89 1.67 -5.81 -19.91
C SER A 89 1.27 -7.21 -19.45
N ASP A 90 2.26 -7.98 -19.07
CA ASP A 90 2.09 -9.31 -18.48
C ASP A 90 3.17 -9.52 -17.41
N GLY A 91 2.87 -10.22 -16.34
CA GLY A 91 3.81 -10.36 -15.24
C GLY A 91 3.54 -11.58 -14.38
N ILE A 92 4.49 -11.87 -13.50
CA ILE A 92 4.46 -12.93 -12.51
C ILE A 92 4.66 -12.32 -11.12
N GLY A 93 3.86 -12.74 -10.15
CA GLY A 93 3.94 -12.28 -8.76
C GLY A 93 4.67 -13.26 -7.87
N ARG A 94 5.04 -12.77 -6.67
CA ARG A 94 5.75 -13.55 -5.67
C ARG A 94 5.07 -14.86 -5.30
N GLU A 95 3.74 -14.83 -5.18
CA GLU A 95 2.98 -16.03 -4.85
C GLU A 95 3.22 -17.16 -5.86
N GLU A 96 3.29 -16.83 -7.14
CA GLU A 96 3.56 -17.80 -8.21
C GLU A 96 5.05 -18.19 -8.23
N ILE A 97 5.96 -17.20 -8.15
CA ILE A 97 7.41 -17.45 -8.11
C ILE A 97 7.77 -18.40 -6.96
N SER A 98 7.17 -18.20 -5.77
CA SER A 98 7.49 -19.00 -4.58
C SER A 98 7.05 -20.47 -4.67
N LYS A 99 6.09 -20.78 -5.53
CA LYS A 99 5.59 -22.16 -5.78
C LYS A 99 6.43 -22.91 -6.81
N LEU A 100 7.32 -22.23 -7.48
CA LEU A 100 8.09 -22.74 -8.60
C LEU A 100 9.55 -22.99 -8.18
N PRO A 101 10.23 -23.96 -8.80
CA PRO A 101 11.63 -24.27 -8.52
C PRO A 101 12.60 -23.33 -9.25
N ASP A 102 12.17 -22.10 -9.52
CA ASP A 102 12.96 -21.13 -10.26
C ASP A 102 14.05 -20.53 -9.36
N SER A 103 15.30 -20.60 -9.77
CA SER A 103 16.46 -20.11 -9.01
C SER A 103 16.73 -18.61 -9.26
N ASP A 104 16.38 -18.13 -10.43
CA ASP A 104 16.71 -16.78 -10.87
C ASP A 104 15.55 -16.08 -11.60
N ALA A 105 15.70 -14.77 -11.77
CA ALA A 105 14.70 -13.93 -12.41
C ALA A 105 14.42 -14.33 -13.87
N GLY A 106 15.42 -14.84 -14.59
CA GLY A 106 15.27 -15.29 -15.97
C GLY A 106 14.32 -16.47 -16.09
N GLN A 107 14.44 -17.46 -15.22
CA GLN A 107 13.56 -18.63 -15.18
C GLN A 107 12.11 -18.23 -14.86
N SER A 108 11.91 -17.32 -13.91
CA SER A 108 10.59 -16.81 -13.58
C SER A 108 9.98 -16.03 -14.77
N LEU A 109 10.78 -15.19 -15.43
CA LEU A 109 10.34 -14.42 -16.60
C LEU A 109 9.99 -15.27 -17.81
N LYS A 110 10.61 -16.44 -17.98
CA LYS A 110 10.28 -17.40 -19.05
C LYS A 110 8.80 -17.83 -19.03
N ARG A 111 8.14 -17.72 -17.88
CA ARG A 111 6.72 -18.08 -17.71
C ARG A 111 5.78 -16.96 -18.13
N VAL A 112 6.29 -15.75 -18.25
CA VAL A 112 5.51 -14.61 -18.72
C VAL A 112 5.22 -14.76 -20.21
N SER A 113 3.98 -14.58 -20.63
CA SER A 113 3.55 -14.74 -22.01
C SER A 113 4.39 -13.87 -22.96
N GLY A 114 4.85 -14.45 -24.06
CA GLY A 114 5.66 -13.75 -25.08
C GLY A 114 7.09 -13.41 -24.65
N VAL A 115 7.58 -14.03 -23.59
CA VAL A 115 8.97 -13.93 -23.14
C VAL A 115 9.69 -15.24 -23.43
N THR A 116 10.90 -15.15 -23.94
CA THR A 116 11.78 -16.31 -24.18
C THR A 116 13.13 -16.04 -23.52
N LEU A 117 13.63 -17.05 -22.82
CA LEU A 117 14.96 -17.01 -22.21
C LEU A 117 15.98 -17.63 -23.18
N VAL A 118 17.00 -16.89 -23.52
CA VAL A 118 18.09 -17.29 -24.42
C VAL A 118 19.38 -17.43 -23.62
N GLU A 119 20.15 -18.46 -23.90
CA GLU A 119 21.39 -18.81 -23.19
C GLU A 119 21.21 -18.93 -21.65
N GLY A 120 19.99 -19.15 -21.17
CA GLY A 120 19.69 -19.23 -19.75
C GLY A 120 19.71 -17.90 -18.99
N LYS A 121 20.05 -16.78 -19.62
CA LYS A 121 20.28 -15.48 -18.94
C LYS A 121 19.69 -14.26 -19.63
N TYR A 122 19.45 -14.28 -20.95
CA TYR A 122 18.94 -13.11 -21.66
C TYR A 122 17.46 -13.25 -21.99
N VAL A 123 16.72 -12.18 -21.78
CA VAL A 123 15.28 -12.15 -22.03
C VAL A 123 14.99 -11.51 -23.39
N TYR A 124 14.30 -12.24 -24.24
CA TYR A 124 13.76 -11.79 -25.51
C TYR A 124 12.25 -11.59 -25.36
N VAL A 125 11.76 -10.41 -25.73
CA VAL A 125 10.34 -10.09 -25.67
C VAL A 125 9.74 -10.14 -27.07
N ARG A 126 8.75 -11.01 -27.27
CA ARG A 126 8.09 -11.23 -28.57
C ARG A 126 9.07 -11.54 -29.71
N GLY A 127 10.13 -12.29 -29.43
CA GLY A 127 11.15 -12.64 -30.40
C GLY A 127 12.13 -11.52 -30.75
N VAL A 128 12.00 -10.35 -30.12
CA VAL A 128 12.93 -9.23 -30.32
C VAL A 128 14.10 -9.41 -29.36
N SER A 129 15.31 -9.25 -29.88
CA SER A 129 16.57 -9.45 -29.16
C SER A 129 16.70 -8.49 -27.97
N GLU A 130 17.48 -8.90 -26.98
CA GLU A 130 17.78 -8.21 -25.72
C GLU A 130 18.21 -6.75 -25.89
N ARG A 131 18.94 -6.45 -26.98
CA ARG A 131 19.43 -5.09 -27.28
C ARG A 131 18.33 -4.04 -27.46
N TYR A 132 17.13 -4.49 -27.81
CA TYR A 132 15.95 -3.64 -28.03
C TYR A 132 15.03 -3.59 -26.82
N SER A 133 15.34 -4.36 -25.80
CA SER A 133 14.62 -4.36 -24.52
C SER A 133 15.36 -3.53 -23.48
N ASN A 134 14.62 -3.00 -22.52
CA ASN A 134 15.21 -2.33 -21.37
C ASN A 134 14.76 -3.03 -20.08
N THR A 135 15.58 -2.93 -19.04
CA THR A 135 15.28 -3.52 -17.75
C THR A 135 15.35 -2.46 -16.66
N THR A 136 14.39 -2.46 -15.78
CA THR A 136 14.38 -1.61 -14.59
C THR A 136 14.27 -2.46 -13.34
N LEU A 137 14.92 -2.04 -12.27
CA LEU A 137 14.82 -2.60 -10.94
C LEU A 137 14.32 -1.50 -9.99
N ASN A 138 13.16 -1.69 -9.39
CA ASN A 138 12.50 -0.70 -8.53
C ASN A 138 12.38 0.68 -9.21
N GLY A 139 12.08 0.68 -10.50
CA GLY A 139 11.98 1.91 -11.31
C GLY A 139 13.29 2.49 -11.83
N ALA A 140 14.44 2.04 -11.32
CA ALA A 140 15.74 2.47 -11.81
C ALA A 140 16.20 1.63 -13.01
N SER A 141 16.65 2.29 -14.09
CA SER A 141 17.16 1.58 -15.27
C SER A 141 18.46 0.84 -14.96
N LEU A 142 18.51 -0.44 -15.28
CA LEU A 142 19.71 -1.25 -15.14
C LEU A 142 20.62 -1.10 -16.35
N SER A 143 21.92 -1.00 -16.07
CA SER A 143 22.94 -0.99 -17.11
C SER A 143 23.15 -2.40 -17.68
N SER A 144 23.78 -2.48 -18.85
CA SER A 144 24.24 -3.74 -19.39
C SER A 144 25.24 -4.42 -18.43
N THR A 145 25.12 -5.72 -18.29
CA THR A 145 26.05 -6.56 -17.54
C THR A 145 27.21 -7.08 -18.42
N GLU A 146 27.07 -6.91 -19.73
CA GLU A 146 28.05 -7.34 -20.73
C GLU A 146 28.73 -6.13 -21.36
N PRO A 147 30.06 -6.16 -21.58
CA PRO A 147 30.79 -5.06 -22.18
C PRO A 147 30.46 -4.85 -23.67
N ASP A 148 30.22 -5.94 -24.39
CA ASP A 148 30.04 -5.95 -25.85
C ASP A 148 28.58 -5.98 -26.32
N LYS A 149 27.63 -6.15 -25.38
CA LYS A 149 26.21 -6.28 -25.67
C LYS A 149 25.39 -5.36 -24.80
N LYS A 150 24.37 -4.73 -25.36
CA LYS A 150 23.33 -4.06 -24.55
C LYS A 150 22.36 -5.12 -24.00
N ALA A 151 22.76 -5.81 -22.96
CA ALA A 151 21.99 -6.91 -22.38
C ALA A 151 22.14 -6.94 -20.85
N PHE A 152 21.06 -7.22 -20.15
CA PHE A 152 21.07 -7.54 -18.74
C PHE A 152 20.98 -9.04 -18.53
N ALA A 153 21.88 -9.61 -17.75
CA ALA A 153 21.90 -11.03 -17.43
C ALA A 153 20.99 -11.31 -16.21
N PHE A 154 19.84 -11.92 -16.45
CA PHE A 154 18.81 -12.14 -15.43
C PHE A 154 19.15 -13.29 -14.47
N ASP A 155 20.14 -14.11 -14.76
CA ASP A 155 20.69 -15.13 -13.86
C ASP A 155 21.40 -14.54 -12.64
N MET A 156 21.81 -13.28 -12.71
CA MET A 156 22.44 -12.58 -11.58
C MET A 156 21.45 -12.21 -10.46
N LEU A 157 20.14 -12.23 -10.74
CA LEU A 157 19.12 -11.81 -9.79
C LEU A 157 18.36 -13.04 -9.26
N PRO A 158 18.51 -13.40 -7.97
CA PRO A 158 17.76 -14.50 -7.40
C PRO A 158 16.25 -14.27 -7.44
N ALA A 159 15.49 -15.29 -7.83
CA ALA A 159 14.03 -15.22 -7.91
C ALA A 159 13.38 -14.88 -6.54
N GLU A 160 14.00 -15.30 -5.45
CA GLU A 160 13.51 -15.07 -4.09
C GLU A 160 13.49 -13.59 -3.67
N LEU A 161 14.30 -12.74 -4.32
CA LEU A 161 14.32 -11.29 -4.05
C LEU A 161 13.19 -10.55 -4.75
N LEU A 162 12.49 -11.19 -5.69
CA LEU A 162 11.44 -10.55 -6.46
C LEU A 162 10.11 -10.56 -5.71
N GLU A 163 9.47 -9.41 -5.64
CA GLU A 163 8.05 -9.27 -5.31
C GLU A 163 7.19 -9.57 -6.54
N ASN A 164 7.55 -8.96 -7.64
CA ASN A 164 6.93 -9.20 -8.93
C ASN A 164 7.90 -8.89 -10.08
N ALA A 165 7.62 -9.47 -11.23
CA ALA A 165 8.28 -9.14 -12.48
C ALA A 165 7.20 -8.86 -13.53
N ASN A 166 7.21 -7.67 -14.11
CA ASN A 166 6.24 -7.24 -15.11
C ASN A 166 6.95 -6.94 -16.44
N VAL A 167 6.35 -7.35 -17.55
CA VAL A 167 6.88 -7.12 -18.89
C VAL A 167 5.88 -6.31 -19.69
N THR A 168 6.22 -5.05 -19.90
CA THR A 168 5.43 -4.12 -20.70
C THR A 168 5.81 -4.27 -22.17
N LYS A 169 4.81 -4.51 -23.02
CA LYS A 169 4.95 -4.88 -24.43
C LYS A 169 4.50 -3.78 -25.39
N SER A 170 3.89 -2.74 -24.90
CA SER A 170 3.48 -1.57 -25.67
C SER A 170 4.04 -0.30 -25.04
N PHE A 171 4.25 0.69 -25.87
CA PHE A 171 4.81 1.97 -25.44
C PHE A 171 3.71 2.93 -24.99
N THR A 172 3.93 3.61 -23.89
CA THR A 172 3.13 4.74 -23.40
C THR A 172 4.05 5.93 -23.06
N PRO A 173 3.57 7.17 -23.10
CA PRO A 173 4.41 8.36 -22.91
C PRO A 173 5.06 8.48 -21.53
N ASP A 174 4.57 7.77 -20.53
CA ASP A 174 5.10 7.70 -19.17
C ASP A 174 6.31 6.78 -19.03
N LEU A 175 6.56 5.93 -20.03
CA LEU A 175 7.65 4.98 -20.02
C LEU A 175 8.92 5.53 -20.69
N PRO A 176 10.12 5.03 -20.30
CA PRO A 176 11.36 5.40 -20.96
C PRO A 176 11.30 5.09 -22.45
N GLY A 177 11.73 6.06 -23.30
CA GLY A 177 11.70 5.90 -24.77
C GLY A 177 12.82 5.06 -25.37
N ASN A 178 13.64 4.39 -24.55
CA ASN A 178 14.87 3.70 -24.98
C ASN A 178 14.69 2.18 -25.21
N PHE A 179 13.46 1.71 -25.39
CA PHE A 179 13.16 0.33 -25.75
C PHE A 179 12.21 0.27 -26.95
N SER A 180 12.24 -0.82 -27.70
CA SER A 180 11.30 -1.13 -28.79
C SER A 180 10.77 -2.57 -28.76
N GLY A 181 11.45 -3.48 -28.08
CA GLY A 181 11.01 -4.86 -27.85
C GLY A 181 10.05 -4.97 -26.68
N GLY A 182 10.52 -4.60 -25.51
CA GLY A 182 9.76 -4.61 -24.29
C GLY A 182 10.54 -3.97 -23.13
N LEU A 183 9.79 -3.58 -22.10
CA LEU A 183 10.35 -3.11 -20.83
C LEU A 183 10.11 -4.17 -19.78
N VAL A 184 11.19 -4.71 -19.22
CA VAL A 184 11.14 -5.65 -18.10
C VAL A 184 11.29 -4.85 -16.81
N GLN A 185 10.27 -4.88 -15.98
CA GLN A 185 10.22 -4.18 -14.70
C GLN A 185 10.28 -5.21 -13.58
N LEU A 186 11.36 -5.18 -12.82
CA LEU A 186 11.58 -6.03 -11.67
C LEU A 186 11.38 -5.21 -10.40
N ASN A 187 10.54 -5.70 -9.51
CA ASN A 187 10.36 -5.10 -8.21
C ASN A 187 10.82 -6.09 -7.14
N THR A 188 11.66 -5.62 -6.24
CA THR A 188 12.13 -6.41 -5.11
C THR A 188 11.19 -6.28 -3.93
N ILE A 189 11.25 -7.25 -3.06
CA ILE A 189 10.49 -7.28 -1.82
C ILE A 189 10.93 -6.10 -0.95
N ASP A 190 9.95 -5.42 -0.37
CA ASP A 190 10.17 -4.48 0.73
C ASP A 190 10.71 -5.22 1.97
N PHE A 191 11.22 -4.46 2.94
CA PHE A 191 11.76 -5.05 4.17
C PHE A 191 10.75 -6.02 4.80
N PRO A 192 11.14 -7.27 5.05
CA PRO A 192 10.25 -8.24 5.66
C PRO A 192 9.87 -7.79 7.07
N SER A 193 8.58 -7.79 7.36
CA SER A 193 8.05 -7.44 8.68
C SER A 193 8.34 -8.50 9.76
N SER A 194 8.85 -9.68 9.36
CA SER A 194 9.17 -10.80 10.24
C SER A 194 10.39 -11.57 9.73
N TYR A 195 11.13 -12.18 10.67
CA TYR A 195 12.21 -13.08 10.30
C TYR A 195 11.64 -14.34 9.63
N SER A 196 12.15 -14.69 8.46
CA SER A 196 11.83 -15.95 7.78
C SER A 196 13.11 -16.71 7.47
N VAL A 197 13.12 -18.01 7.78
CA VAL A 197 14.20 -18.92 7.41
C VAL A 197 13.61 -19.99 6.51
N LYS A 198 14.10 -20.08 5.29
CA LYS A 198 13.71 -21.12 4.32
C LYS A 198 14.89 -22.05 4.10
N VAL A 199 14.70 -23.32 4.40
CA VAL A 199 15.68 -24.37 4.09
C VAL A 199 15.06 -25.27 3.04
N SER A 200 15.67 -25.38 1.87
CA SER A 200 15.22 -26.25 0.79
C SER A 200 16.32 -27.23 0.42
N GLY A 201 15.93 -28.49 0.18
CA GLY A 201 16.81 -29.53 -0.36
C GLY A 201 16.14 -30.17 -1.55
N SER A 202 16.87 -30.38 -2.65
CA SER A 202 16.40 -31.11 -3.82
C SER A 202 17.30 -32.30 -4.10
N GLN A 203 16.69 -33.46 -4.38
CA GLN A 203 17.40 -34.64 -4.83
C GLN A 203 16.80 -35.06 -6.16
N SER A 204 17.63 -35.17 -7.19
CA SER A 204 17.23 -35.71 -8.50
C SER A 204 17.91 -37.06 -8.75
N ILE A 205 17.13 -38.04 -9.17
CA ILE A 205 17.62 -39.33 -9.61
C ILE A 205 17.40 -39.40 -11.11
N ASN A 206 18.46 -39.59 -11.89
CA ASN A 206 18.38 -39.85 -13.30
C ASN A 206 18.59 -41.37 -13.52
N ASP A 207 17.52 -42.07 -13.84
CA ASP A 207 17.63 -43.42 -14.35
C ASP A 207 17.87 -43.32 -15.85
N TYR A 208 19.12 -43.57 -16.25
CA TYR A 208 19.44 -43.84 -17.63
C TYR A 208 19.01 -45.29 -17.93
N VAL A 209 17.95 -45.48 -18.72
CA VAL A 209 17.62 -46.73 -19.38
C VAL A 209 18.16 -46.69 -20.80
#